data_69d00dd17b67ea684352e21ca4882149
#
_entry.id   69d00dd17b67ea684352e21ca4882149
#
_cell.length_a   1.000
_cell.length_b   1.000
_cell.length_c   1.000
_cell.angle_alpha   90.00
_cell.angle_beta   90.00
_cell.angle_gamma   90.00
#
_symmetry.space_group_name_H-M   'P 1'
#
loop_
_entity.id
_entity.type
_entity.pdbx_description
1 polymer ?
#
loop_
_entity_poly.entity_id
_entity_poly.type
_entity_poly.pdbx_seq_one_letter_code
_entity_poly.pdbx_strand_id
1 'polypeptide(L)'
;MSSPTSPNQSEHIRRVETPADLLAVADLIEIAFDLKGDPEGQVVIRQMRRAARQRTPAAIRALRSSTEGFVWVENDEIVGNITLMHFHKSSKPRTLIANVAVAPAYQGLGIATALTDYVMRYLQNKPEAEIWLQVRSDNAQAIHIYSKYGFKFEHAIAQWRYSPAINALFRKTDKVTPFHHVSRRRLSDWVEQSAWLNANYPEDTRWYQNVNFAAFSPW
;
A
#
# COMPACT_ATOMS: atom_id res chain seq x y z
N MET A 1 -3.10 -21.83 18.30
CA MET A 1 -2.09 -21.64 19.37
C MET A 1 -0.98 -20.80 18.79
N SER A 2 -1.01 -19.49 19.06
CA SER A 2 0.03 -18.55 18.60
C SER A 2 1.25 -18.75 19.49
N SER A 3 2.38 -19.09 18.91
CA SER A 3 3.66 -19.12 19.63
C SER A 3 3.91 -17.71 20.18
N PRO A 4 4.23 -17.55 21.47
CA PRO A 4 4.56 -16.24 21.99
C PRO A 4 5.86 -15.77 21.32
N THR A 5 5.84 -14.56 20.78
CA THR A 5 7.07 -13.88 20.35
C THR A 5 8.00 -13.88 21.55
N SER A 6 9.20 -14.43 21.40
CA SER A 6 10.19 -14.44 22.47
C SER A 6 10.40 -13.00 22.95
N PRO A 7 10.52 -12.76 24.27
CA PRO A 7 10.69 -11.40 24.83
C PRO A 7 11.87 -10.63 24.21
N ASN A 8 12.85 -11.33 23.68
CA ASN A 8 14.03 -10.76 23.02
C ASN A 8 13.74 -10.15 21.61
N GLN A 9 12.66 -10.54 20.94
CA GLN A 9 12.36 -10.02 19.59
C GLN A 9 11.75 -8.61 19.61
N SER A 10 11.10 -8.21 20.69
CA SER A 10 10.52 -6.86 20.80
C SER A 10 11.59 -5.77 20.99
N GLU A 11 12.79 -6.12 21.45
CA GLU A 11 13.91 -5.19 21.64
C GLU A 11 14.45 -4.65 20.30
N HIS A 12 14.30 -5.42 19.22
CA HIS A 12 14.68 -5.00 17.87
C HIS A 12 13.64 -4.12 17.19
N ILE A 13 12.41 -4.03 17.73
CA ILE A 13 11.31 -3.32 17.08
C ILE A 13 11.11 -1.95 17.73
N ARG A 14 11.17 -0.90 16.91
CA ARG A 14 10.83 0.46 17.32
C ARG A 14 9.99 1.19 16.28
N ARG A 15 9.42 2.31 16.67
CA ARG A 15 8.73 3.20 15.72
C ARG A 15 9.70 3.91 14.78
N VAL A 16 9.19 4.27 13.61
CA VAL A 16 9.82 5.25 12.71
C VAL A 16 9.64 6.63 13.34
N GLU A 17 10.74 7.27 13.75
CA GLU A 17 10.69 8.52 14.50
C GLU A 17 11.36 9.69 13.77
N THR A 18 12.38 9.40 12.99
CA THR A 18 13.24 10.39 12.37
C THR A 18 13.10 10.46 10.84
N PRO A 19 13.45 11.60 10.23
CA PRO A 19 13.58 11.67 8.78
C PRO A 19 14.60 10.67 8.19
N ALA A 20 15.66 10.34 8.96
CA ALA A 20 16.65 9.36 8.56
C ALA A 20 16.03 7.95 8.49
N ASP A 21 15.19 7.59 9.46
CA ASP A 21 14.44 6.32 9.42
C ASP A 21 13.57 6.23 8.18
N LEU A 22 12.88 7.32 7.83
CA LEU A 22 12.00 7.33 6.66
C LEU A 22 12.78 7.16 5.35
N LEU A 23 14.01 7.69 5.27
CA LEU A 23 14.90 7.45 4.13
C LEU A 23 15.33 5.98 4.07
N ALA A 24 15.78 5.41 5.19
CA ALA A 24 16.18 4.00 5.27
C ALA A 24 15.00 3.06 4.93
N VAL A 25 13.79 3.37 5.42
CA VAL A 25 12.57 2.62 5.06
C VAL A 25 12.26 2.73 3.56
N ALA A 26 12.41 3.91 2.95
CA ALA A 26 12.20 4.07 1.51
C ALA A 26 13.19 3.23 0.69
N ASP A 27 14.46 3.20 1.09
CA ASP A 27 15.50 2.41 0.44
C ASP A 27 15.23 0.90 0.63
N LEU A 28 14.82 0.48 1.82
CA LEU A 28 14.43 -0.91 2.10
C LEU A 28 13.24 -1.36 1.24
N ILE A 29 12.20 -0.55 1.14
CA ILE A 29 11.01 -0.85 0.33
C ILE A 29 11.39 -0.97 -1.16
N GLU A 30 12.21 -0.05 -1.67
CA GLU A 30 12.66 -0.07 -3.06
C GLU A 30 13.38 -1.37 -3.41
N ILE A 31 14.24 -1.86 -2.50
CA ILE A 31 15.00 -3.10 -2.67
C ILE A 31 14.07 -4.33 -2.51
N ALA A 32 13.28 -4.36 -1.44
CA ALA A 32 12.48 -5.54 -1.09
C ALA A 32 11.37 -5.86 -2.11
N PHE A 33 10.84 -4.83 -2.78
CA PHE A 33 9.79 -4.98 -3.79
C PHE A 33 10.30 -4.87 -5.25
N ASP A 34 11.60 -4.72 -5.44
CA ASP A 34 12.24 -4.53 -6.77
C ASP A 34 11.56 -3.43 -7.60
N LEU A 35 11.36 -2.27 -6.97
CA LEU A 35 10.62 -1.15 -7.57
C LEU A 35 11.41 -0.36 -8.62
N LYS A 36 12.65 -0.74 -8.95
CA LYS A 36 13.49 0.00 -9.93
C LYS A 36 12.84 0.10 -11.31
N GLY A 37 12.13 -0.95 -11.73
CA GLY A 37 11.38 -1.00 -12.99
C GLY A 37 9.91 -0.58 -12.88
N ASP A 38 9.43 -0.18 -11.70
CA ASP A 38 8.04 0.19 -11.46
C ASP A 38 7.84 1.70 -11.34
N PRO A 39 7.31 2.39 -12.38
CA PRO A 39 7.10 3.84 -12.34
C PRO A 39 6.19 4.32 -11.19
N GLU A 40 5.16 3.55 -10.84
CA GLU A 40 4.23 3.89 -9.76
C GLU A 40 4.89 3.73 -8.39
N GLY A 41 5.57 2.60 -8.17
CA GLY A 41 6.36 2.37 -6.97
C GLY A 41 7.43 3.46 -6.79
N GLN A 42 8.09 3.86 -7.88
CA GLN A 42 9.06 4.95 -7.84
C GLN A 42 8.44 6.32 -7.48
N VAL A 43 7.16 6.55 -7.81
CA VAL A 43 6.47 7.77 -7.33
C VAL A 43 6.35 7.76 -5.81
N VAL A 44 5.94 6.64 -5.24
CA VAL A 44 5.80 6.49 -3.77
C VAL A 44 7.15 6.68 -3.08
N ILE A 45 8.21 6.02 -3.56
CA ILE A 45 9.56 6.16 -3.00
C ILE A 45 10.05 7.62 -3.07
N ARG A 46 9.85 8.30 -4.20
CA ARG A 46 10.21 9.73 -4.32
C ARG A 46 9.42 10.60 -3.35
N GLN A 47 8.14 10.32 -3.12
CA GLN A 47 7.32 11.06 -2.16
C GLN A 47 7.81 10.84 -0.72
N MET A 48 8.16 9.60 -0.35
CA MET A 48 8.74 9.29 0.97
C MET A 48 10.05 10.03 1.19
N ARG A 49 10.98 9.96 0.22
CA ARG A 49 12.26 10.67 0.28
C ARG A 49 12.08 12.20 0.32
N ARG A 50 11.09 12.74 -0.40
CA ARG A 50 10.76 14.15 -0.36
C ARG A 50 10.22 14.56 1.01
N ALA A 51 9.30 13.77 1.59
CA ALA A 51 8.75 14.02 2.92
C ALA A 51 9.86 13.99 4.00
N ALA A 52 10.79 13.05 3.91
CA ALA A 52 11.93 12.98 4.81
C ALA A 52 12.86 14.19 4.73
N ARG A 53 12.98 14.80 3.56
CA ARG A 53 13.80 16.02 3.36
C ARG A 53 13.10 17.30 3.82
N GLN A 54 11.78 17.30 3.88
CA GLN A 54 10.99 18.43 4.38
C GLN A 54 11.00 18.42 5.91
N ARG A 55 12.02 19.03 6.52
CA ARG A 55 12.22 19.07 7.98
C ARG A 55 11.25 19.99 8.73
N THR A 56 10.11 20.34 8.17
CA THR A 56 9.14 21.20 8.85
C THR A 56 8.33 20.40 9.87
N PRO A 57 8.08 20.94 11.08
CA PRO A 57 7.24 20.28 12.08
C PRO A 57 5.84 19.93 11.56
N ALA A 58 5.30 20.74 10.65
CA ALA A 58 4.00 20.51 10.02
C ALA A 58 4.01 19.28 9.10
N ALA A 59 5.06 19.07 8.29
CA ALA A 59 5.19 17.91 7.40
C ALA A 59 5.35 16.62 8.21
N ILE A 60 6.15 16.66 9.29
CA ILE A 60 6.32 15.50 10.21
C ILE A 60 5.00 15.18 10.90
N ARG A 61 4.24 16.18 11.34
CA ARG A 61 2.93 15.97 11.98
C ARG A 61 1.90 15.40 11.01
N ALA A 62 1.85 15.91 9.79
CA ALA A 62 0.95 15.39 8.74
C ALA A 62 1.25 13.93 8.40
N LEU A 63 2.53 13.56 8.33
CA LEU A 63 2.95 12.17 8.10
C LEU A 63 2.51 11.27 9.26
N ARG A 64 2.66 11.72 10.50
CA ARG A 64 2.30 10.96 11.71
C ARG A 64 0.79 10.85 11.95
N SER A 65 -0.03 11.73 11.37
CA SER A 65 -1.49 11.73 11.61
C SER A 65 -2.23 10.63 10.86
N SER A 66 -1.68 10.15 9.74
CA SER A 66 -2.32 9.15 8.88
C SER A 66 -1.51 7.87 8.69
N THR A 67 -0.22 7.88 9.12
CA THR A 67 0.70 6.78 8.86
C THR A 67 1.59 6.53 10.08
N GLU A 68 1.61 5.30 10.56
CA GLU A 68 2.55 4.83 11.59
C GLU A 68 3.47 3.78 10.97
N GLY A 69 4.76 3.81 11.30
CA GLY A 69 5.73 2.81 10.86
C GLY A 69 6.42 2.15 12.06
N PHE A 70 6.67 0.85 11.95
CA PHE A 70 7.52 0.10 12.86
C PHE A 70 8.64 -0.56 12.06
N VAL A 71 9.83 -0.54 12.63
CA VAL A 71 11.02 -1.07 11.97
C VAL A 71 11.70 -2.10 12.88
N TRP A 72 12.32 -3.08 12.23
CA TRP A 72 13.27 -3.98 12.87
C TRP A 72 14.66 -3.42 12.65
N VAL A 73 15.40 -3.25 13.74
CA VAL A 73 16.78 -2.76 13.75
C VAL A 73 17.71 -3.89 14.10
N GLU A 74 18.75 -4.08 13.31
CA GLU A 74 19.83 -5.04 13.54
C GLU A 74 21.15 -4.33 13.31
N ASN A 75 22.06 -4.37 14.27
CA ASN A 75 23.37 -3.68 14.20
C ASN A 75 23.25 -2.19 13.77
N ASP A 76 22.32 -1.47 14.36
CA ASP A 76 21.97 -0.07 14.06
C ASP A 76 21.42 0.20 12.64
N GLU A 77 21.15 -0.85 11.87
CA GLU A 77 20.54 -0.75 10.55
C GLU A 77 19.08 -1.16 10.54
N ILE A 78 18.24 -0.46 9.80
CA ILE A 78 16.85 -0.83 9.55
C ILE A 78 16.83 -1.92 8.48
N VAL A 79 16.50 -3.15 8.90
CA VAL A 79 16.46 -4.34 8.04
C VAL A 79 15.05 -4.88 7.82
N GLY A 80 14.06 -4.36 8.55
CA GLY A 80 12.65 -4.72 8.41
C GLY A 80 11.74 -3.52 8.62
N ASN A 81 10.59 -3.49 7.94
CA ASN A 81 9.58 -2.45 8.05
C ASN A 81 8.16 -3.02 7.95
N ILE A 82 7.23 -2.42 8.68
CA ILE A 82 5.80 -2.56 8.54
C ILE A 82 5.14 -1.19 8.72
N THR A 83 4.25 -0.82 7.82
CA THR A 83 3.57 0.48 7.83
C THR A 83 2.09 0.31 8.08
N LEU A 84 1.50 1.14 8.92
CA LEU A 84 0.07 1.25 9.17
C LEU A 84 -0.45 2.56 8.58
N MET A 85 -1.47 2.48 7.73
CA MET A 85 -2.16 3.64 7.17
C MET A 85 -3.57 3.68 7.77
N HIS A 86 -3.90 4.79 8.44
CA HIS A 86 -5.17 4.96 9.12
C HIS A 86 -6.14 5.79 8.28
N PHE A 87 -7.35 5.28 8.10
CA PHE A 87 -8.44 5.91 7.34
C PHE A 87 -9.62 6.17 8.26
N HIS A 88 -9.86 7.44 8.58
CA HIS A 88 -10.89 7.88 9.53
C HIS A 88 -12.15 8.43 8.86
N LYS A 89 -12.15 8.60 7.53
CA LYS A 89 -13.23 9.24 6.78
C LYS A 89 -14.38 8.30 6.37
N SER A 90 -14.25 7.01 6.64
CA SER A 90 -15.32 6.03 6.39
C SER A 90 -16.23 5.87 7.59
N SER A 91 -17.41 5.25 7.40
CA SER A 91 -18.36 4.94 8.46
C SER A 91 -17.76 4.12 9.61
N LYS A 92 -16.70 3.36 9.33
CA LYS A 92 -15.89 2.65 10.31
C LYS A 92 -14.42 3.02 10.12
N PRO A 93 -13.66 3.26 11.21
CA PRO A 93 -12.22 3.41 11.12
C PRO A 93 -11.58 2.17 10.47
N ARG A 94 -10.62 2.38 9.57
CA ARG A 94 -9.90 1.30 8.92
C ARG A 94 -8.41 1.52 9.01
N THR A 95 -7.68 0.43 9.22
CA THR A 95 -6.22 0.42 9.21
C THR A 95 -5.73 -0.54 8.14
N LEU A 96 -4.94 -0.03 7.21
CA LEU A 96 -4.27 -0.83 6.19
C LEU A 96 -2.84 -1.13 6.61
N ILE A 97 -2.51 -2.42 6.73
CA ILE A 97 -1.12 -2.87 6.85
C ILE A 97 -0.50 -2.83 5.45
N ALA A 98 0.56 -2.07 5.32
CA ALA A 98 1.25 -1.84 4.06
C ALA A 98 2.77 -1.96 4.21
N ASN A 99 3.47 -2.12 3.09
CA ASN A 99 4.93 -2.08 3.01
C ASN A 99 5.64 -2.99 4.04
N VAL A 100 5.13 -4.22 4.21
CA VAL A 100 5.85 -5.24 5.00
C VAL A 100 7.05 -5.70 4.19
N ALA A 101 8.21 -5.21 4.56
CA ALA A 101 9.46 -5.39 3.83
C ALA A 101 10.56 -5.91 4.76
N VAL A 102 11.40 -6.82 4.26
CA VAL A 102 12.59 -7.31 4.96
C VAL A 102 13.74 -7.33 3.96
N ALA A 103 14.88 -6.81 4.36
CA ALA A 103 16.08 -6.80 3.55
C ALA A 103 16.45 -8.23 3.10
N PRO A 104 16.89 -8.44 1.83
CA PRO A 104 17.11 -9.76 1.29
C PRO A 104 18.02 -10.65 2.14
N ALA A 105 19.08 -10.09 2.72
CA ALA A 105 20.01 -10.82 3.57
C ALA A 105 19.40 -11.30 4.90
N TYR A 106 18.26 -10.75 5.31
CA TYR A 106 17.57 -11.04 6.58
C TYR A 106 16.23 -11.77 6.37
N GLN A 107 15.90 -12.12 5.13
CA GLN A 107 14.69 -12.91 4.85
C GLN A 107 14.83 -14.34 5.39
N GLY A 108 13.70 -14.97 5.72
CA GLY A 108 13.68 -16.32 6.29
C GLY A 108 13.98 -16.38 7.80
N LEU A 109 14.42 -15.28 8.43
CA LEU A 109 14.75 -15.22 9.86
C LEU A 109 13.54 -14.92 10.77
N GLY A 110 12.33 -14.87 10.23
CA GLY A 110 11.11 -14.63 11.03
C GLY A 110 10.78 -13.15 11.29
N ILE A 111 11.57 -12.19 10.77
CA ILE A 111 11.41 -10.76 11.01
C ILE A 111 10.03 -10.26 10.58
N ALA A 112 9.54 -10.64 9.39
CA ALA A 112 8.21 -10.26 8.92
C ALA A 112 7.10 -10.77 9.87
N THR A 113 7.25 -11.99 10.38
CA THR A 113 6.32 -12.58 11.35
C THR A 113 6.35 -11.81 12.68
N ALA A 114 7.53 -11.49 13.18
CA ALA A 114 7.69 -10.75 14.44
C ALA A 114 7.13 -9.32 14.33
N LEU A 115 7.38 -8.62 13.23
CA LEU A 115 6.79 -7.30 12.95
C LEU A 115 5.26 -7.37 12.86
N THR A 116 4.73 -8.40 12.18
CA THR A 116 3.28 -8.61 12.09
C THR A 116 2.68 -8.89 13.45
N ASP A 117 3.29 -9.77 14.25
CA ASP A 117 2.85 -10.09 15.61
C ASP A 117 2.84 -8.85 16.50
N TYR A 118 3.91 -8.05 16.46
CA TYR A 118 3.99 -6.80 17.21
C TYR A 118 2.86 -5.84 16.86
N VAL A 119 2.61 -5.63 15.55
CA VAL A 119 1.57 -4.75 15.07
C VAL A 119 0.18 -5.28 15.40
N MET A 120 -0.07 -6.57 15.29
CA MET A 120 -1.37 -7.16 15.65
C MET A 120 -1.67 -6.96 17.14
N ARG A 121 -0.70 -7.13 18.03
CA ARG A 121 -0.85 -6.81 19.45
C ARG A 121 -1.08 -5.32 19.69
N TYR A 122 -0.34 -4.46 18.99
CA TYR A 122 -0.52 -3.01 19.06
C TYR A 122 -1.94 -2.60 18.65
N LEU A 123 -2.50 -3.21 17.59
CA LEU A 123 -3.84 -2.93 17.09
C LEU A 123 -4.95 -3.54 17.96
N GLN A 124 -4.70 -4.59 18.75
CA GLN A 124 -5.66 -5.14 19.71
C GLN A 124 -6.16 -4.10 20.71
N ASN A 125 -5.36 -3.10 21.02
CA ASN A 125 -5.73 -2.00 21.88
C ASN A 125 -6.54 -0.89 21.15
N LYS A 126 -6.84 -1.07 19.87
CA LYS A 126 -7.65 -0.17 19.02
C LYS A 126 -8.83 -0.96 18.39
N PRO A 127 -9.78 -1.46 19.19
CA PRO A 127 -10.76 -2.47 18.76
C PRO A 127 -11.76 -1.99 17.71
N GLU A 128 -11.86 -0.70 17.45
CA GLU A 128 -12.86 -0.12 16.55
C GLU A 128 -12.47 -0.11 15.07
N ALA A 129 -11.23 -0.45 14.75
CA ALA A 129 -10.73 -0.40 13.38
C ALA A 129 -10.80 -1.76 12.69
N GLU A 130 -11.36 -1.79 11.49
CA GLU A 130 -11.19 -2.92 10.59
C GLU A 130 -9.74 -2.94 10.08
N ILE A 131 -9.07 -4.11 10.16
CA ILE A 131 -7.69 -4.26 9.72
C ILE A 131 -7.67 -4.91 8.35
N TRP A 132 -7.07 -4.24 7.40
CA TRP A 132 -6.93 -4.66 6.01
C TRP A 132 -5.47 -4.80 5.62
N LEU A 133 -5.20 -5.60 4.59
CA LEU A 133 -3.90 -5.65 3.94
C LEU A 133 -4.06 -5.99 2.45
N GLN A 134 -3.03 -5.65 1.68
CA GLN A 134 -2.89 -6.09 0.31
C GLN A 134 -1.65 -6.96 0.18
N VAL A 135 -1.78 -8.08 -0.49
CA VAL A 135 -0.69 -9.02 -0.74
C VAL A 135 -0.76 -9.51 -2.19
N ARG A 136 0.39 -9.71 -2.80
CA ARG A 136 0.46 -10.31 -4.13
C ARG A 136 -0.06 -11.75 -4.07
N SER A 137 -0.86 -12.15 -5.04
CA SER A 137 -1.45 -13.50 -5.12
C SER A 137 -0.40 -14.63 -5.24
N ASP A 138 0.80 -14.29 -5.72
CA ASP A 138 1.92 -15.22 -5.85
C ASP A 138 2.82 -15.27 -4.60
N ASN A 139 2.58 -14.44 -3.56
CA ASN A 139 3.35 -14.42 -2.32
C ASN A 139 2.75 -15.38 -1.28
N ALA A 140 2.93 -16.69 -1.50
CA ALA A 140 2.41 -17.73 -0.62
C ALA A 140 2.92 -17.61 0.84
N GLN A 141 4.16 -17.14 1.04
CA GLN A 141 4.75 -16.97 2.36
C GLN A 141 4.02 -15.87 3.16
N ALA A 142 3.76 -14.72 2.55
CA ALA A 142 3.04 -13.64 3.21
C ALA A 142 1.58 -14.04 3.47
N ILE A 143 0.90 -14.67 2.51
CA ILE A 143 -0.46 -15.19 2.67
C ILE A 143 -0.53 -16.16 3.85
N HIS A 144 0.45 -17.06 3.99
CA HIS A 144 0.53 -17.98 5.12
C HIS A 144 0.68 -17.25 6.47
N ILE A 145 1.53 -16.23 6.54
CA ILE A 145 1.68 -15.41 7.75
C ILE A 145 0.34 -14.78 8.12
N TYR A 146 -0.31 -14.08 7.20
CA TYR A 146 -1.55 -13.35 7.50
C TYR A 146 -2.72 -14.26 7.83
N SER A 147 -2.82 -15.42 7.20
CA SER A 147 -3.85 -16.42 7.51
C SER A 147 -3.78 -16.89 8.97
N LYS A 148 -2.59 -16.97 9.57
CA LYS A 148 -2.42 -17.32 11.00
C LYS A 148 -3.05 -16.30 11.94
N TYR A 149 -3.15 -15.04 11.53
CA TYR A 149 -3.80 -13.97 12.29
C TYR A 149 -5.29 -13.83 12.00
N GLY A 150 -5.87 -14.75 11.21
CA GLY A 150 -7.28 -14.76 10.90
C GLY A 150 -7.70 -13.84 9.75
N PHE A 151 -6.75 -13.30 8.98
CA PHE A 151 -7.09 -12.58 7.76
C PHE A 151 -7.76 -13.51 6.75
N LYS A 152 -8.83 -13.01 6.14
CA LYS A 152 -9.60 -13.72 5.11
C LYS A 152 -9.47 -13.00 3.79
N PHE A 153 -9.50 -13.78 2.71
CA PHE A 153 -9.56 -13.20 1.37
C PHE A 153 -10.91 -12.53 1.15
N GLU A 154 -10.90 -11.29 0.71
CA GLU A 154 -12.09 -10.52 0.35
C GLU A 154 -12.25 -10.44 -1.18
N HIS A 155 -11.26 -9.89 -1.88
CA HIS A 155 -11.28 -9.78 -3.34
C HIS A 155 -9.87 -9.64 -3.91
N ALA A 156 -9.74 -9.86 -5.22
CA ALA A 156 -8.51 -9.64 -5.97
C ALA A 156 -8.64 -8.39 -6.85
N ILE A 157 -7.54 -7.66 -7.00
CA ILE A 157 -7.42 -6.52 -7.89
C ILE A 157 -6.46 -6.89 -9.00
N ALA A 158 -6.90 -6.72 -10.26
CA ALA A 158 -6.03 -6.87 -11.41
C ALA A 158 -5.50 -5.49 -11.83
N GLN A 159 -4.18 -5.37 -11.92
CA GLN A 159 -3.53 -4.17 -12.43
C GLN A 159 -3.05 -4.42 -13.86
N TRP A 160 -3.47 -3.58 -14.79
CA TRP A 160 -3.07 -3.65 -16.18
C TRP A 160 -2.08 -2.53 -16.49
N ARG A 161 -0.93 -2.90 -17.05
CA ARG A 161 0.07 -1.92 -17.48
C ARG A 161 0.17 -1.92 -19.00
N TYR A 162 0.03 -0.75 -19.59
CA TYR A 162 0.30 -0.54 -21.01
C TYR A 162 1.81 -0.46 -21.25
N SER A 163 2.31 -1.27 -22.19
CA SER A 163 3.70 -1.21 -22.63
C SER A 163 3.78 -0.54 -24.00
N PRO A 164 4.68 0.45 -24.20
CA PRO A 164 4.91 1.06 -25.50
C PRO A 164 5.29 0.06 -26.62
N ALA A 165 5.84 -1.10 -26.26
CA ALA A 165 6.10 -2.18 -27.21
C ALA A 165 4.83 -2.69 -27.92
N ILE A 166 3.67 -2.56 -27.29
CA ILE A 166 2.36 -2.91 -27.88
C ILE A 166 2.01 -1.98 -29.06
N ASN A 167 2.53 -0.74 -29.10
CA ASN A 167 2.32 0.17 -30.23
C ASN A 167 2.79 -0.43 -31.55
N ALA A 168 3.81 -1.28 -31.55
CA ALA A 168 4.29 -1.96 -32.74
C ALA A 168 3.29 -3.00 -33.27
N LEU A 169 2.48 -3.60 -32.38
CA LEU A 169 1.42 -4.54 -32.74
C LEU A 169 0.21 -3.81 -33.35
N PHE A 170 -0.17 -2.67 -32.78
CA PHE A 170 -1.31 -1.89 -33.30
C PHE A 170 -1.04 -1.25 -34.66
N ARG A 171 0.23 -0.92 -34.99
CA ARG A 171 0.60 -0.39 -36.31
C ARG A 171 0.48 -1.43 -37.45
N LYS A 172 0.39 -2.74 -37.11
CA LYS A 172 0.26 -3.82 -38.08
C LYS A 172 -1.17 -4.26 -38.34
N THR A 173 -2.12 -3.84 -37.53
CA THR A 173 -3.53 -4.17 -37.73
C THR A 173 -4.26 -2.99 -38.41
N ASP A 174 -4.20 -2.93 -39.72
CA ASP A 174 -4.88 -1.92 -40.56
C ASP A 174 -6.43 -2.00 -40.55
N LYS A 175 -7.00 -2.75 -39.61
CA LYS A 175 -8.46 -2.82 -39.44
C LYS A 175 -8.82 -2.48 -38.01
N VAL A 176 -8.62 -1.22 -37.61
CA VAL A 176 -9.36 -0.65 -36.51
C VAL A 176 -10.81 -0.55 -36.99
N THR A 177 -11.66 -1.41 -36.40
CA THR A 177 -13.12 -1.23 -36.56
C THR A 177 -13.43 0.21 -36.14
N PRO A 178 -14.02 1.05 -37.01
CA PRO A 178 -14.29 2.42 -36.62
C PRO A 178 -15.17 2.41 -35.39
N PHE A 179 -14.69 3.02 -34.28
CA PHE A 179 -15.49 3.26 -33.11
C PHE A 179 -16.60 4.22 -33.48
N HIS A 180 -17.77 3.68 -33.78
CA HIS A 180 -18.83 4.42 -34.49
C HIS A 180 -19.37 5.62 -33.71
N HIS A 181 -19.12 5.78 -32.42
CA HIS A 181 -19.70 6.87 -31.63
C HIS A 181 -18.83 7.29 -30.42
N VAL A 182 -17.56 7.56 -30.63
CA VAL A 182 -16.75 8.21 -29.59
C VAL A 182 -16.92 9.72 -29.72
N SER A 183 -17.60 10.33 -28.77
CA SER A 183 -17.76 11.78 -28.68
C SER A 183 -17.06 12.35 -27.45
N ARG A 184 -16.82 13.67 -27.43
CA ARG A 184 -16.38 14.33 -26.22
C ARG A 184 -17.48 14.24 -25.17
N ARG A 185 -17.08 13.97 -23.91
CA ARG A 185 -17.99 13.91 -22.77
C ARG A 185 -18.77 15.24 -22.63
N ARG A 186 -20.07 15.14 -22.40
CA ARG A 186 -20.98 16.24 -22.09
C ARG A 186 -21.33 16.24 -20.60
N LEU A 187 -21.81 17.36 -20.09
CA LEU A 187 -22.27 17.48 -18.70
C LEU A 187 -23.42 16.49 -18.38
N SER A 188 -24.29 16.25 -19.37
CA SER A 188 -25.39 15.28 -19.25
C SER A 188 -24.95 13.85 -18.99
N ASP A 189 -23.74 13.47 -19.45
CA ASP A 189 -23.25 12.10 -19.37
C ASP A 189 -22.79 11.76 -17.94
N TRP A 190 -22.72 12.77 -17.04
CA TRP A 190 -22.27 12.58 -15.67
C TRP A 190 -23.18 11.64 -14.89
N VAL A 191 -24.47 11.67 -15.11
CA VAL A 191 -25.44 10.83 -14.40
C VAL A 191 -25.15 9.35 -14.64
N GLU A 192 -25.00 8.96 -15.91
CA GLU A 192 -24.67 7.59 -16.30
C GLU A 192 -23.24 7.22 -15.86
N GLN A 193 -22.28 8.12 -16.06
CA GLN A 193 -20.90 7.89 -15.67
C GLN A 193 -20.77 7.71 -14.15
N SER A 194 -21.46 8.50 -13.35
CA SER A 194 -21.44 8.37 -11.88
C SER A 194 -22.11 7.06 -11.42
N ALA A 195 -23.21 6.66 -12.07
CA ALA A 195 -23.86 5.38 -11.80
C ALA A 195 -22.91 4.20 -12.13
N TRP A 196 -22.23 4.25 -13.27
CA TRP A 196 -21.26 3.25 -13.67
C TRP A 196 -20.06 3.19 -12.69
N LEU A 197 -19.51 4.35 -12.30
CA LEU A 197 -18.43 4.43 -11.32
C LEU A 197 -18.85 3.85 -9.97
N ASN A 198 -20.07 4.15 -9.52
CA ASN A 198 -20.61 3.62 -8.28
C ASN A 198 -20.81 2.10 -8.32
N ALA A 199 -21.21 1.55 -9.45
CA ALA A 199 -21.39 0.11 -9.63
C ALA A 199 -20.06 -0.65 -9.69
N ASN A 200 -19.02 -0.05 -10.31
CA ASN A 200 -17.73 -0.72 -10.52
C ASN A 200 -16.68 -0.43 -9.43
N TYR A 201 -16.90 0.62 -8.63
CA TYR A 201 -16.07 0.97 -7.47
C TYR A 201 -16.96 1.06 -6.23
N PRO A 202 -17.34 -0.06 -5.62
CA PRO A 202 -18.16 -0.10 -4.43
C PRO A 202 -17.58 0.73 -3.27
N GLU A 203 -18.42 1.24 -2.40
CA GLU A 203 -18.01 2.15 -1.33
C GLU A 203 -17.00 1.49 -0.36
N ASP A 204 -17.13 0.18 -0.19
CA ASP A 204 -16.24 -0.65 0.64
C ASP A 204 -14.81 -0.78 0.09
N THR A 205 -14.58 -0.45 -1.19
CA THR A 205 -13.26 -0.47 -1.83
C THR A 205 -12.66 0.92 -2.04
N ARG A 206 -13.46 1.99 -2.07
CA ARG A 206 -13.01 3.36 -2.38
C ARG A 206 -12.05 3.95 -1.37
N TRP A 207 -12.11 3.50 -0.13
CA TRP A 207 -11.30 4.07 0.94
C TRP A 207 -9.80 3.84 0.74
N TYR A 208 -9.37 2.79 0.03
CA TYR A 208 -7.98 2.50 -0.27
C TYR A 208 -7.63 2.63 -1.76
N GLN A 209 -8.62 2.48 -2.65
CA GLN A 209 -8.47 2.79 -4.05
C GLN A 209 -8.59 4.30 -4.21
N ASN A 210 -7.48 4.97 -4.48
CA ASN A 210 -7.45 6.43 -4.62
C ASN A 210 -8.13 6.86 -5.93
N VAL A 211 -9.38 6.46 -6.13
CA VAL A 211 -10.19 6.87 -7.27
C VAL A 211 -10.70 8.28 -6.99
N ASN A 212 -10.06 9.25 -7.61
CA ASN A 212 -10.51 10.64 -7.51
C ASN A 212 -11.77 10.85 -8.36
N PHE A 213 -12.93 10.58 -7.77
CA PHE A 213 -14.23 10.81 -8.43
C PHE A 213 -14.40 12.26 -8.88
N ALA A 214 -13.77 13.22 -8.19
CA ALA A 214 -13.79 14.62 -8.58
C ALA A 214 -13.07 14.85 -9.92
N ALA A 215 -12.08 14.03 -10.29
CA ALA A 215 -11.44 14.12 -11.60
C ALA A 215 -12.39 13.77 -12.75
N PHE A 216 -13.46 13.06 -12.47
CA PHE A 216 -14.51 12.72 -13.44
C PHE A 216 -15.73 13.64 -13.34
N SER A 217 -15.82 14.46 -12.29
CA SER A 217 -16.89 15.43 -12.13
C SER A 217 -16.76 16.54 -13.17
N PRO A 218 -17.87 17.02 -13.74
CA PRO A 218 -17.87 18.14 -14.66
C PRO A 218 -17.68 19.52 -13.98
N TRP A 219 -17.64 19.58 -12.64
CA TRP A 219 -17.49 20.80 -11.81
C TRP A 219 -16.10 20.88 -11.20
#